data_0f4828ec173c93450869c036dfd84999
#
_entry.id   0f4828ec173c93450869c036dfd84999
#
_cell.length_a   1.000
_cell.length_b   1.000
_cell.length_c   1.000
_cell.angle_alpha   90.00
_cell.angle_beta   90.00
_cell.angle_gamma   90.00
#
_symmetry.space_group_name_H-M   'P 1'
#
loop_
_entity.id
_entity.type
_entity.pdbx_description
1 polymer ?
#
loop_
_entity_poly.entity_id
_entity_poly.type
_entity_poly.pdbx_seq_one_letter_code
_entity_poly.pdbx_strand_id
1 'polypeptide(L)'
;MEISLGQSATVVRHVAETDTALAVGSGDLAVLGTPILLAWLEAATVAVCGSTDTQTTVGTRVAVDHLRPSAVGAEISCTAEVAEIDDRMVTFKVEARQRHNDQDVLIGRGVITRAIVARERFLAKLD
;
A
#
# COMPACT_ATOMS: atom_id res chain seq x y z
N MET A 1 -6.43 10.47 16.10
CA MET A 1 -6.39 10.22 14.64
C MET A 1 -7.79 10.34 14.09
N GLU A 2 -7.95 11.14 13.08
CA GLU A 2 -9.24 11.34 12.44
C GLU A 2 -9.22 10.72 11.05
N ILE A 3 -10.02 9.67 10.88
CA ILE A 3 -10.14 8.94 9.62
C ILE A 3 -11.61 8.89 9.27
N SER A 4 -11.95 9.23 8.02
CA SER A 4 -13.33 9.33 7.55
C SER A 4 -13.56 8.49 6.31
N LEU A 5 -14.75 7.96 6.15
CA LEU A 5 -15.16 7.24 4.94
C LEU A 5 -14.92 8.12 3.70
N GLY A 6 -14.38 7.53 2.65
CA GLY A 6 -14.09 8.20 1.40
C GLY A 6 -12.79 9.00 1.37
N GLN A 7 -12.13 9.18 2.52
CA GLN A 7 -10.84 9.84 2.57
C GLN A 7 -9.83 9.05 1.76
N SER A 8 -9.00 9.72 0.98
CA SER A 8 -8.05 9.05 0.09
C SER A 8 -6.70 9.75 0.04
N ALA A 9 -5.69 9.03 -0.41
CA ALA A 9 -4.36 9.55 -0.66
C ALA A 9 -3.70 8.77 -1.79
N THR A 10 -2.78 9.42 -2.48
CA THR A 10 -2.01 8.81 -3.57
C THR A 10 -0.53 9.00 -3.30
N VAL A 11 0.25 7.96 -3.48
CA VAL A 11 1.71 8.01 -3.48
C VAL A 11 2.22 7.62 -4.86
N VAL A 12 3.27 8.29 -5.32
CA VAL A 12 3.88 8.01 -6.62
C VAL A 12 5.27 7.44 -6.40
N ARG A 13 5.58 6.36 -7.13
CA ARG A 13 6.87 5.68 -7.05
C ARG A 13 7.37 5.36 -8.46
N HIS A 14 8.68 5.22 -8.58
CA HIS A 14 9.31 4.78 -9.83
C HIS A 14 10.02 3.46 -9.56
N VAL A 15 9.83 2.49 -10.43
CA VAL A 15 10.42 1.16 -10.26
C VAL A 15 11.94 1.26 -10.41
N ALA A 16 12.67 0.98 -9.33
CA ALA A 16 14.12 0.86 -9.34
C ALA A 16 14.52 -0.60 -9.53
N GLU A 17 15.79 -0.85 -9.86
CA GLU A 17 16.29 -2.23 -9.98
C GLU A 17 16.14 -3.02 -8.69
N THR A 18 16.27 -2.35 -7.54
CA THR A 18 16.10 -2.97 -6.22
C THR A 18 14.64 -3.35 -5.91
N ASP A 19 13.69 -2.86 -6.71
CA ASP A 19 12.25 -3.12 -6.54
C ASP A 19 11.75 -4.30 -7.38
N THR A 20 12.64 -4.94 -8.12
CA THR A 20 12.25 -6.03 -9.01
C THR A 20 12.03 -7.35 -8.25
N ALA A 21 11.19 -8.21 -8.83
CA ALA A 21 10.96 -9.55 -8.29
C ALA A 21 12.30 -10.31 -8.15
N LEU A 22 13.18 -10.17 -9.12
CA LEU A 22 14.52 -10.77 -9.07
C LEU A 22 15.32 -10.26 -7.88
N ALA A 23 15.33 -8.95 -7.64
CA ALA A 23 16.11 -8.34 -6.55
C ALA A 23 15.60 -8.74 -5.18
N VAL A 24 14.28 -8.83 -4.98
CA VAL A 24 13.69 -9.16 -3.67
C VAL A 24 13.44 -10.66 -3.49
N GLY A 25 13.69 -11.47 -4.50
CA GLY A 25 13.55 -12.93 -4.39
C GLY A 25 12.12 -13.44 -4.48
N SER A 26 11.20 -12.65 -5.02
CA SER A 26 9.80 -13.06 -5.20
C SER A 26 9.49 -13.61 -6.60
N GLY A 27 10.51 -13.70 -7.44
CA GLY A 27 10.45 -14.22 -8.79
C GLY A 27 11.84 -14.14 -9.42
N ASP A 28 11.94 -14.42 -10.71
CA ASP A 28 13.23 -14.45 -11.40
C ASP A 28 13.30 -13.49 -12.60
N LEU A 29 12.37 -12.52 -12.65
CA LEU A 29 12.32 -11.52 -13.71
C LEU A 29 12.57 -10.11 -13.19
N ALA A 30 13.14 -9.26 -14.03
CA ALA A 30 13.43 -7.87 -13.70
C ALA A 30 12.21 -6.97 -13.94
N VAL A 31 11.13 -7.27 -13.27
CA VAL A 31 9.88 -6.49 -13.27
C VAL A 31 9.51 -6.16 -11.83
N LEU A 32 8.65 -5.15 -11.62
CA LEU A 32 8.19 -4.77 -10.28
C LEU A 32 7.74 -6.01 -9.50
N GLY A 33 8.36 -6.25 -8.35
CA GLY A 33 8.02 -7.37 -7.48
C GLY A 33 6.68 -7.14 -6.77
N THR A 34 5.86 -8.19 -6.67
CA THR A 34 4.57 -8.11 -5.98
C THR A 34 4.70 -7.64 -4.53
N PRO A 35 5.70 -8.08 -3.74
CA PRO A 35 5.87 -7.56 -2.38
C PRO A 35 6.13 -6.05 -2.32
N ILE A 36 6.83 -5.51 -3.33
CA ILE A 36 7.11 -4.08 -3.42
C ILE A 36 5.84 -3.32 -3.78
N LEU A 37 5.07 -3.81 -4.75
CA LEU A 37 3.77 -3.22 -5.08
C LEU A 37 2.87 -3.17 -3.85
N LEU A 38 2.81 -4.26 -3.10
CA LEU A 38 2.05 -4.32 -1.85
C LEU A 38 2.53 -3.26 -0.86
N ALA A 39 3.84 -3.13 -0.66
CA ALA A 39 4.40 -2.13 0.24
C ALA A 39 4.00 -0.70 -0.18
N TRP A 40 3.98 -0.41 -1.48
CA TRP A 40 3.58 0.90 -1.99
C TRP A 40 2.08 1.16 -1.80
N LEU A 41 1.24 0.13 -1.97
CA LEU A 41 -0.20 0.23 -1.68
C LEU A 41 -0.43 0.45 -0.19
N GLU A 42 0.32 -0.24 0.67
CA GLU A 42 0.28 0.00 2.10
C GLU A 42 0.72 1.43 2.45
N ALA A 43 1.75 1.94 1.77
CA ALA A 43 2.21 3.32 1.97
C ALA A 43 1.08 4.33 1.68
N ALA A 44 0.24 4.07 0.68
CA ALA A 44 -0.92 4.91 0.40
C ALA A 44 -1.93 4.87 1.56
N THR A 45 -2.16 3.72 2.17
CA THR A 45 -3.03 3.61 3.35
C THR A 45 -2.45 4.35 4.55
N VAL A 46 -1.15 4.29 4.75
CA VAL A 46 -0.45 5.04 5.81
C VAL A 46 -0.60 6.54 5.59
N ALA A 47 -0.52 6.99 4.34
CA ALA A 47 -0.70 8.41 4.00
C ALA A 47 -2.10 8.92 4.34
N VAL A 48 -3.12 8.07 4.23
CA VAL A 48 -4.48 8.41 4.67
C VAL A 48 -4.55 8.51 6.18
N CYS A 49 -4.05 7.49 6.87
CA CYS A 49 -4.20 7.38 8.33
C CYS A 49 -3.41 8.43 9.10
N GLY A 50 -2.20 8.72 8.65
CA GLY A 50 -1.27 9.48 9.47
C GLY A 50 -0.93 8.74 10.76
N SER A 51 -0.40 9.48 11.71
CA SER A 51 -0.10 8.96 13.04
C SER A 51 0.03 10.11 14.03
N THR A 52 0.00 9.78 15.32
CA THR A 52 0.26 10.72 16.41
C THR A 52 1.41 10.18 17.27
N ASP A 53 1.81 10.92 18.29
CA ASP A 53 2.85 10.45 19.22
C ASP A 53 2.44 9.17 19.95
N THR A 54 1.14 8.98 20.18
CA THR A 54 0.62 7.87 20.98
C THR A 54 -0.07 6.79 20.15
N GLN A 55 -0.54 7.11 18.95
CA GLN A 55 -1.29 6.18 18.11
C GLN A 55 -0.69 6.05 16.71
N THR A 56 -0.82 4.85 16.16
CA THR A 56 -0.44 4.56 14.78
C THR A 56 -1.36 3.46 14.23
N THR A 57 -1.07 3.01 13.02
CA THR A 57 -1.78 1.86 12.44
C THR A 57 -0.80 0.79 12.04
N VAL A 58 -1.27 -0.45 12.07
CA VAL A 58 -0.53 -1.61 11.57
C VAL A 58 -1.40 -2.37 10.56
N GLY A 59 -0.77 -2.91 9.52
CA GLY A 59 -1.48 -3.74 8.54
C GLY A 59 -1.85 -5.08 9.15
N THR A 60 -3.09 -5.53 8.94
CA THR A 60 -3.59 -6.77 9.50
C THR A 60 -4.06 -7.75 8.45
N ARG A 61 -4.49 -7.27 7.29
CA ARG A 61 -4.99 -8.12 6.22
C ARG A 61 -4.76 -7.46 4.88
N VAL A 62 -4.35 -8.24 3.90
CA VAL A 62 -4.18 -7.79 2.52
C VAL A 62 -4.76 -8.81 1.56
N ALA A 63 -5.40 -8.33 0.51
CA ALA A 63 -5.85 -9.14 -0.61
C ALA A 63 -5.66 -8.29 -1.86
N VAL A 64 -4.55 -8.49 -2.56
CA VAL A 64 -4.14 -7.67 -3.70
C VAL A 64 -3.89 -8.56 -4.90
N ASP A 65 -4.43 -8.16 -6.05
CA ASP A 65 -4.16 -8.77 -7.34
C ASP A 65 -3.15 -7.91 -8.10
N HIS A 66 -2.03 -8.50 -8.49
CA HIS A 66 -1.02 -7.88 -9.35
C HIS A 66 -1.33 -8.26 -10.79
N LEU A 67 -2.01 -7.38 -11.50
CA LEU A 67 -2.66 -7.69 -12.78
C LEU A 67 -1.75 -7.58 -13.99
N ARG A 68 -0.74 -6.69 -13.95
CA ARG A 68 0.16 -6.43 -15.08
C ARG A 68 1.57 -6.14 -14.58
N PRO A 69 2.60 -6.57 -15.33
CA PRO A 69 3.98 -6.28 -14.95
C PRO A 69 4.35 -4.83 -15.25
N SER A 70 5.36 -4.32 -14.55
CA SER A 70 5.94 -3.00 -14.79
C SER A 70 7.45 -3.11 -14.89
N ALA A 71 8.03 -2.43 -15.87
CA ALA A 71 9.47 -2.42 -16.10
C ALA A 71 10.16 -1.44 -15.14
N VAL A 72 11.47 -1.62 -14.97
CA VAL A 72 12.31 -0.64 -14.29
C VAL A 72 12.16 0.72 -14.96
N GLY A 73 11.99 1.77 -14.16
CA GLY A 73 11.74 3.13 -14.62
C GLY A 73 10.27 3.51 -14.75
N ALA A 74 9.35 2.55 -14.71
CA ALA A 74 7.93 2.84 -14.80
C ALA A 74 7.45 3.69 -13.61
N GLU A 75 6.56 4.65 -13.88
CA GLU A 75 5.93 5.46 -12.85
C GLU A 75 4.63 4.81 -12.41
N ILE A 76 4.51 4.56 -11.12
CA ILE A 76 3.37 3.88 -10.51
C ILE A 76 2.70 4.83 -9.52
N SER A 77 1.39 5.02 -9.68
CA SER A 77 0.55 5.78 -8.75
C SER A 77 -0.27 4.79 -7.94
N CYS A 78 -0.12 4.84 -6.62
CA CYS A 78 -0.84 3.97 -5.69
C CYS A 78 -1.82 4.81 -4.89
N THR A 79 -3.11 4.50 -4.97
CA THR A 79 -4.18 5.23 -4.31
C THR A 79 -4.90 4.33 -3.34
N ALA A 80 -5.17 4.85 -2.15
CA ALA A 80 -5.99 4.18 -1.14
C ALA A 80 -7.17 5.06 -0.76
N GLU A 81 -8.33 4.46 -0.61
CA GLU A 81 -9.55 5.14 -0.19
C GLU A 81 -10.20 4.36 0.95
N VAL A 82 -10.60 5.05 2.01
CA VAL A 82 -11.29 4.43 3.15
C VAL A 82 -12.67 3.96 2.71
N ALA A 83 -12.87 2.64 2.76
CA ALA A 83 -14.12 1.99 2.36
C ALA A 83 -14.99 1.59 3.54
N GLU A 84 -14.38 1.29 4.69
CA GLU A 84 -15.11 0.83 5.87
C GLU A 84 -14.33 1.19 7.14
N ILE A 85 -15.05 1.58 8.17
CA ILE A 85 -14.48 1.82 9.50
C ILE A 85 -15.34 1.01 10.50
N ASP A 86 -14.69 0.10 11.23
CA ASP A 86 -15.34 -0.72 12.24
C ASP A 86 -14.46 -0.69 13.49
N ASP A 87 -14.85 0.14 14.47
CA ASP A 87 -14.09 0.37 15.69
C ASP A 87 -12.66 0.83 15.36
N ARG A 88 -11.66 0.02 15.65
CA ARG A 88 -10.25 0.33 15.37
C ARG A 88 -9.78 -0.16 14.01
N MET A 89 -10.64 -0.89 13.29
CA MET A 89 -10.28 -1.47 12.00
C MET A 89 -10.70 -0.54 10.88
N VAL A 90 -9.77 -0.24 9.99
CA VAL A 90 -10.00 0.59 8.82
C VAL A 90 -9.68 -0.22 7.58
N THR A 91 -10.65 -0.34 6.69
CA THR A 91 -10.50 -1.10 5.44
C THR A 91 -10.46 -0.14 4.26
N PHE A 92 -9.49 -0.36 3.39
CA PHE A 92 -9.22 0.48 2.23
C PHE A 92 -9.42 -0.28 0.94
N LYS A 93 -9.99 0.39 -0.06
CA LYS A 93 -9.83 -0.01 -1.46
C LYS A 93 -8.53 0.58 -1.95
N VAL A 94 -7.72 -0.21 -2.62
CA VAL A 94 -6.43 0.24 -3.15
C VAL A 94 -6.32 -0.07 -4.63
N GLU A 95 -5.64 0.81 -5.35
CA GLU A 95 -5.36 0.66 -6.78
C GLU A 95 -3.96 1.14 -7.09
N ALA A 96 -3.31 0.46 -8.02
CA ALA A 96 -2.04 0.89 -8.59
C ALA A 96 -2.19 1.06 -10.09
N ARG A 97 -1.72 2.17 -10.62
CA ARG A 97 -1.78 2.51 -12.03
C ARG A 97 -0.40 2.90 -12.53
N GLN A 98 -0.11 2.46 -13.74
CA GLN A 98 1.12 2.81 -14.43
C GLN A 98 0.81 3.84 -15.50
N ARG A 99 1.60 4.91 -15.53
CA ARG A 99 1.51 5.87 -16.63
C ARG A 99 2.27 5.30 -17.82
N HIS A 100 1.57 5.14 -18.93
CA HIS A 100 2.14 4.58 -20.15
C HIS A 100 1.52 5.27 -21.35
N ASN A 101 2.35 5.97 -22.16
CA ASN A 101 1.90 6.71 -23.36
C ASN A 101 0.72 7.64 -23.06
N ASP A 102 0.83 8.46 -22.00
CA ASP A 102 -0.19 9.40 -21.53
C ASP A 102 -1.51 8.74 -21.09
N GLN A 103 -1.49 7.43 -20.83
CA GLN A 103 -2.63 6.70 -20.29
C GLN A 103 -2.27 6.09 -18.94
N ASP A 104 -3.27 6.03 -18.07
CA ASP A 104 -3.15 5.33 -16.79
C ASP A 104 -3.68 3.91 -16.95
N VAL A 105 -2.79 2.94 -16.83
CA VAL A 105 -3.13 1.52 -16.97
C VAL A 105 -3.19 0.89 -15.59
N LEU A 106 -4.30 0.23 -15.28
CA LEU A 106 -4.45 -0.47 -14.00
C LEU A 106 -3.49 -1.65 -13.96
N ILE A 107 -2.59 -1.69 -12.97
CA ILE A 107 -1.63 -2.78 -12.79
C ILE A 107 -1.88 -3.61 -11.55
N GLY A 108 -2.64 -3.09 -10.60
CA GLY A 108 -2.97 -3.82 -9.38
C GLY A 108 -4.15 -3.20 -8.67
N ARG A 109 -4.83 -3.99 -7.85
CA ARG A 109 -5.94 -3.53 -7.03
C ARG A 109 -6.21 -4.51 -5.90
N GLY A 110 -6.92 -4.06 -4.90
CA GLY A 110 -7.31 -4.94 -3.82
C GLY A 110 -7.88 -4.21 -2.62
N VAL A 111 -7.76 -4.90 -1.49
CA VAL A 111 -8.28 -4.44 -0.20
C VAL A 111 -7.19 -4.62 0.84
N ILE A 112 -6.99 -3.60 1.67
CA ILE A 112 -6.04 -3.64 2.78
C ILE A 112 -6.77 -3.17 4.03
N THR A 113 -6.61 -3.92 5.13
CA THR A 113 -7.16 -3.53 6.43
C THR A 113 -6.02 -3.19 7.38
N ARG A 114 -6.18 -2.09 8.12
CA ARG A 114 -5.23 -1.66 9.14
C ARG A 114 -5.95 -1.52 10.48
N ALA A 115 -5.23 -1.74 11.55
CA ALA A 115 -5.74 -1.54 12.91
C ALA A 115 -5.08 -0.32 13.53
N ILE A 116 -5.88 0.55 14.17
CA ILE A 116 -5.38 1.65 14.98
C ILE A 116 -4.94 1.09 16.31
N VAL A 117 -3.69 1.36 16.70
CA VAL A 117 -3.11 0.84 17.94
C VAL A 117 -2.45 1.94 18.75
N ALA A 118 -2.43 1.76 20.08
CA ALA A 118 -1.60 2.56 20.98
C ALA A 118 -0.18 2.03 20.89
N ARG A 119 0.78 2.87 20.46
CA ARG A 119 2.17 2.44 20.18
C ARG A 119 2.81 1.68 21.34
N GLU A 120 2.78 2.28 22.49
CA GLU A 120 3.45 1.73 23.67
C GLU A 120 2.87 0.38 24.08
N ARG A 121 1.55 0.29 24.16
CA ARG A 121 0.86 -0.94 24.52
C ARG A 121 1.11 -2.05 23.49
N PHE A 122 1.09 -1.68 22.20
CA PHE A 122 1.31 -2.63 21.12
C PHE A 122 2.70 -3.22 21.17
N LEU A 123 3.72 -2.37 21.34
CA LEU A 123 5.12 -2.81 21.39
C LEU A 123 5.42 -3.60 22.68
N ALA A 124 4.74 -3.30 23.78
CA ALA A 124 4.93 -4.00 25.05
C ALA A 124 4.59 -5.49 24.94
N LYS A 125 3.77 -5.89 23.97
CA LYS A 125 3.43 -7.30 23.74
C LYS A 125 4.58 -8.11 23.17
N LEU A 126 5.64 -7.46 22.70
CA LEU A 126 6.79 -8.13 22.08
C LEU A 126 7.81 -8.63 23.12
N ASP A 127 7.69 -8.21 24.35
CA ASP A 127 8.60 -8.57 25.44
C ASP A 127 8.14 -9.81 26.20
#